data_9a62238c6f605b842b003ad806db5a38
#
_entry.id   9a62238c6f605b842b003ad806db5a38
#
_cell.length_a   1.000
_cell.length_b   1.000
_cell.length_c   1.000
_cell.angle_alpha   90.00
_cell.angle_beta   90.00
_cell.angle_gamma   90.00
#
_symmetry.space_group_name_H-M   'P 1'
#
loop_
_entity.id
_entity.type
_entity.pdbx_description
1 polymer ?
#
loop_
_entity_poly.entity_id
_entity_poly.type
_entity_poly.pdbx_seq_one_letter_code
_entity_poly.pdbx_strand_id
1 'polypeptide(L)'
;MGIQAQAIGIPGSDPADDTDGAVGVACIIAKETNKMKVTDDIIYVGVNDHEIDFFEGQYKVPNGMAYNSYVILDEKIAVMDTVDTHFTGEWLDHLADALGGRTPDYLVVQHMEPDHSANIVNFMNTYPDAVVVSSDKAFRMMKNFFGTDFGERQIVVGENSKLTLGRHTLTFLTAPMVHWPEVIVTYDDVDRVLF
;
A
#
# COMPACT_ATOMS: atom_id res chain seq x y z
N MET A 1 -4.74 -3.50 21.59
CA MET A 1 -5.80 -3.83 22.57
C MET A 1 -6.91 -4.56 21.82
N GLY A 2 -7.02 -5.87 21.99
CA GLY A 2 -8.03 -6.67 21.32
C GLY A 2 -9.42 -6.39 21.90
N ILE A 3 -10.38 -6.09 21.04
CA ILE A 3 -11.78 -5.97 21.42
C ILE A 3 -12.42 -7.33 21.17
N GLN A 4 -12.69 -8.07 22.28
CA GLN A 4 -13.53 -9.26 22.25
C GLN A 4 -14.99 -8.84 22.06
N ALA A 5 -15.68 -9.51 21.13
CA ALA A 5 -17.11 -9.40 20.99
C ALA A 5 -17.78 -10.09 22.18
N GLN A 6 -18.48 -9.34 23.03
CA GLN A 6 -19.38 -9.89 24.03
C GLN A 6 -20.78 -10.03 23.45
N ALA A 7 -21.28 -11.26 23.45
CA ALA A 7 -22.69 -11.55 23.15
C ALA A 7 -23.53 -11.12 24.37
N ILE A 8 -24.50 -10.23 24.16
CA ILE A 8 -25.52 -9.87 25.17
C ILE A 8 -26.63 -10.90 25.06
N GLY A 9 -26.75 -11.76 26.08
CA GLY A 9 -27.87 -12.70 26.24
C GLY A 9 -29.10 -11.99 26.81
N ILE A 10 -30.23 -12.22 26.17
CA ILE A 10 -31.57 -11.85 26.70
C ILE A 10 -32.14 -13.05 27.43
N PRO A 11 -32.65 -12.94 28.67
CA PRO A 11 -33.24 -14.07 29.40
C PRO A 11 -34.72 -14.30 29.08
N GLY A 12 -35.03 -15.53 28.76
CA GLY A 12 -36.24 -16.29 29.13
C GLY A 12 -37.59 -15.96 28.53
N SER A 13 -38.08 -16.88 27.70
CA SER A 13 -39.47 -17.36 27.74
C SER A 13 -39.53 -18.76 27.11
N ASP A 14 -40.36 -19.62 27.66
CA ASP A 14 -40.54 -21.06 27.47
C ASP A 14 -40.98 -21.48 26.05
N PRO A 15 -40.84 -22.78 25.69
CA PRO A 15 -40.88 -23.26 24.32
C PRO A 15 -42.28 -23.66 23.89
N ALA A 16 -42.71 -23.15 22.75
CA ALA A 16 -43.70 -23.82 21.89
C ALA A 16 -43.56 -23.31 20.45
N ASP A 17 -43.14 -24.25 19.60
CA ASP A 17 -43.55 -24.45 18.21
C ASP A 17 -43.66 -23.20 17.29
N ASP A 18 -42.75 -23.04 16.35
CA ASP A 18 -43.09 -23.03 14.93
C ASP A 18 -41.84 -22.76 14.04
N THR A 19 -41.81 -23.51 12.97
CA THR A 19 -40.94 -23.41 11.84
C THR A 19 -41.12 -22.05 11.14
N ASP A 20 -40.19 -21.12 11.32
CA ASP A 20 -39.97 -20.06 10.35
C ASP A 20 -38.51 -19.59 10.34
N GLY A 21 -37.95 -19.55 9.14
CA GLY A 21 -36.54 -19.29 8.91
C GLY A 21 -36.10 -17.92 9.41
N ALA A 22 -35.35 -17.92 10.50
CA ALA A 22 -34.64 -16.73 10.95
C ALA A 22 -33.51 -16.40 9.96
N VAL A 23 -33.78 -15.49 9.03
CA VAL A 23 -32.76 -14.80 8.28
C VAL A 23 -31.99 -13.92 9.27
N GLY A 24 -30.84 -14.41 9.71
CA GLY A 24 -29.93 -13.61 10.54
C GLY A 24 -29.42 -12.41 9.71
N VAL A 25 -29.97 -11.25 9.97
CA VAL A 25 -29.41 -10.00 9.45
C VAL A 25 -28.10 -9.77 10.18
N ALA A 26 -26.98 -10.17 9.56
CA ALA A 26 -25.66 -9.73 9.99
C ALA A 26 -25.60 -8.22 9.76
N CYS A 27 -25.71 -7.45 10.84
CA CYS A 27 -25.45 -6.02 10.82
C CYS A 27 -23.94 -5.84 10.56
N ILE A 28 -23.56 -5.66 9.30
CA ILE A 28 -22.21 -5.24 8.94
C ILE A 28 -22.11 -3.80 9.39
N ILE A 29 -21.55 -3.57 10.59
CA ILE A 29 -21.11 -2.23 10.99
C ILE A 29 -19.95 -1.91 10.05
N ALA A 30 -20.21 -1.10 9.03
CA ALA A 30 -19.18 -0.52 8.23
C ALA A 30 -18.29 0.30 9.18
N LYS A 31 -17.07 -0.19 9.43
CA LYS A 31 -16.04 0.57 10.12
C LYS A 31 -15.77 1.77 9.21
N GLU A 32 -16.15 2.98 9.63
CA GLU A 32 -15.66 4.18 8.98
C GLU A 32 -14.14 4.19 9.17
N THR A 33 -13.44 3.69 8.16
CA THR A 33 -12.00 3.81 8.10
C THR A 33 -11.71 5.27 7.83
N ASN A 34 -11.05 5.91 8.77
CA ASN A 34 -10.63 7.31 8.65
C ASN A 34 -9.45 7.35 7.67
N LYS A 35 -9.75 7.21 6.36
CA LYS A 35 -8.76 7.24 5.29
C LYS A 35 -8.11 8.62 5.30
N MET A 36 -6.80 8.67 5.50
CA MET A 36 -6.07 9.93 5.40
C MET A 36 -5.94 10.31 3.91
N LYS A 37 -6.82 11.17 3.44
CA LYS A 37 -6.79 11.70 2.08
C LYS A 37 -5.73 12.79 1.96
N VAL A 38 -4.86 12.65 0.96
CA VAL A 38 -3.97 13.72 0.51
C VAL A 38 -4.72 14.64 -0.45
N THR A 39 -5.45 14.02 -1.39
CA THR A 39 -6.40 14.67 -2.30
C THR A 39 -7.68 13.83 -2.37
N ASP A 40 -8.60 14.11 -3.30
CA ASP A 40 -9.80 13.28 -3.46
C ASP A 40 -9.47 11.87 -3.94
N ASP A 41 -8.40 11.72 -4.73
CA ASP A 41 -8.01 10.46 -5.36
C ASP A 41 -6.73 9.85 -4.77
N ILE A 42 -5.92 10.63 -4.03
CA ILE A 42 -4.68 10.16 -3.42
C ILE A 42 -4.90 9.92 -1.93
N ILE A 43 -4.71 8.66 -1.51
CA ILE A 43 -4.90 8.21 -0.14
C ILE A 43 -3.56 7.78 0.44
N TYR A 44 -3.22 8.27 1.63
CA TYR A 44 -2.07 7.78 2.38
C TYR A 44 -2.38 6.41 2.98
N VAL A 45 -1.50 5.45 2.76
CA VAL A 45 -1.58 4.07 3.28
C VAL A 45 -0.32 3.65 4.01
N GLY A 46 0.60 4.57 4.24
CA GLY A 46 1.83 4.32 5.00
C GLY A 46 1.59 3.99 6.46
N VAL A 47 2.68 3.80 7.20
CA VAL A 47 2.67 3.46 8.63
C VAL A 47 3.62 4.34 9.40
N ASN A 48 3.36 4.52 10.70
CA ASN A 48 4.22 5.28 11.60
C ASN A 48 4.83 4.33 12.65
N ASP A 49 6.14 4.20 12.62
CA ASP A 49 6.90 3.45 13.61
C ASP A 49 7.28 4.37 14.78
N HIS A 50 6.60 4.23 15.89
CA HIS A 50 6.83 4.99 17.12
C HIS A 50 7.78 4.30 18.09
N GLU A 51 8.24 3.08 17.78
CA GLU A 51 9.04 2.25 18.68
C GLU A 51 10.52 2.21 18.27
N ILE A 52 10.84 2.59 17.04
CA ILE A 52 12.23 2.58 16.55
C ILE A 52 13.04 3.72 17.19
N ASP A 53 14.19 3.38 17.76
CA ASP A 53 15.13 4.35 18.34
C ASP A 53 16.22 4.79 17.35
N PHE A 54 16.59 3.87 16.45
CA PHE A 54 17.68 4.07 15.48
C PHE A 54 17.26 3.57 14.11
N PHE A 55 17.12 4.47 13.14
CA PHE A 55 16.95 4.12 11.75
C PHE A 55 18.29 3.65 11.17
N GLU A 56 18.28 2.56 10.39
CA GLU A 56 19.47 1.87 9.87
C GLU A 56 20.53 1.52 10.91
N GLY A 57 20.15 1.42 12.19
CA GLY A 57 21.05 1.13 13.29
C GLY A 57 22.04 2.26 13.65
N GLN A 58 21.96 3.42 13.01
CA GLN A 58 22.92 4.51 13.21
C GLN A 58 22.28 5.89 13.41
N TYR A 59 21.12 6.17 12.84
CA TYR A 59 20.47 7.48 12.93
C TYR A 59 19.45 7.48 14.08
N LYS A 60 19.68 8.30 15.10
CA LYS A 60 18.70 8.48 16.19
C LYS A 60 17.44 9.12 15.67
N VAL A 61 16.30 8.49 15.93
CA VAL A 61 14.98 8.96 15.51
C VAL A 61 14.04 9.08 16.72
N PRO A 62 14.24 10.09 17.58
CA PRO A 62 13.55 10.20 18.87
C PRO A 62 12.03 10.36 18.76
N ASN A 63 11.52 10.64 17.58
CA ASN A 63 10.09 10.77 17.27
C ASN A 63 9.56 9.58 16.42
N GLY A 64 10.38 8.54 16.21
CA GLY A 64 10.05 7.43 15.31
C GLY A 64 10.29 7.77 13.84
N MET A 65 9.76 6.91 12.96
CA MET A 65 9.84 7.02 11.49
C MET A 65 8.45 6.91 10.88
N ALA A 66 8.23 7.61 9.77
CA ALA A 66 7.07 7.43 8.92
C ALA A 66 7.51 6.74 7.62
N TYR A 67 6.96 5.57 7.35
CA TYR A 67 7.18 4.85 6.09
C TYR A 67 6.02 5.22 5.15
N ASN A 68 6.33 6.01 4.14
CA ASN A 68 5.32 6.64 3.30
C ASN A 68 4.95 5.76 2.11
N SER A 69 3.67 5.45 2.01
CA SER A 69 3.08 4.77 0.85
C SER A 69 1.73 5.40 0.54
N TYR A 70 1.37 5.43 -0.75
CA TYR A 70 0.14 6.08 -1.21
C TYR A 70 -0.58 5.21 -2.23
N VAL A 71 -1.90 5.41 -2.36
CA VAL A 71 -2.72 4.84 -3.43
C VAL A 71 -3.29 5.98 -4.25
N ILE A 72 -3.15 5.90 -5.56
CA ILE A 72 -3.81 6.79 -6.52
C ILE A 72 -4.97 6.01 -7.12
N LEU A 73 -6.19 6.45 -6.82
CA LEU A 73 -7.44 5.83 -7.30
C LEU A 73 -7.89 6.49 -8.59
N ASP A 74 -7.85 5.72 -9.69
CA ASP A 74 -8.32 6.16 -11.00
C ASP A 74 -8.96 4.96 -11.74
N GLU A 75 -9.10 5.00 -13.08
CA GLU A 75 -9.49 3.85 -13.89
C GLU A 75 -8.55 2.67 -13.62
N LYS A 76 -7.25 2.93 -13.65
CA LYS A 76 -6.20 2.06 -13.14
C LYS A 76 -5.65 2.60 -11.82
N ILE A 77 -5.30 1.70 -10.93
CA ILE A 77 -4.84 2.05 -9.59
C ILE A 77 -3.34 1.86 -9.49
N ALA A 78 -2.64 2.89 -9.02
CA ALA A 78 -1.23 2.82 -8.69
C ALA A 78 -1.00 2.91 -7.19
N VAL A 79 -0.14 2.02 -6.67
CA VAL A 79 0.40 2.09 -5.30
C VAL A 79 1.82 2.64 -5.41
N MET A 80 2.15 3.64 -4.57
CA MET A 80 3.42 4.33 -4.57
C MET A 80 4.25 3.84 -3.38
N ASP A 81 5.34 3.15 -3.64
CA ASP A 81 6.23 2.48 -2.70
C ASP A 81 5.53 1.50 -1.73
N THR A 82 6.30 0.78 -0.96
CA THR A 82 5.86 -0.06 0.14
C THR A 82 6.38 0.50 1.46
N VAL A 83 6.41 -0.31 2.52
CA VAL A 83 6.88 0.06 3.84
C VAL A 83 7.86 -0.98 4.38
N ASP A 84 8.46 -0.72 5.54
CA ASP A 84 9.31 -1.68 6.24
C ASP A 84 8.57 -3.00 6.54
N THR A 85 9.32 -4.10 6.52
CA THR A 85 8.79 -5.46 6.66
C THR A 85 8.08 -5.73 7.99
N HIS A 86 8.43 -5.01 9.06
CA HIS A 86 7.78 -5.15 10.37
C HIS A 86 6.30 -4.73 10.34
N PHE A 87 5.93 -3.90 9.38
CA PHE A 87 4.57 -3.36 9.22
C PHE A 87 3.79 -3.96 8.05
N THR A 88 4.22 -5.11 7.52
CA THR A 88 3.57 -5.78 6.38
C THR A 88 2.06 -5.92 6.57
N GLY A 89 1.61 -6.43 7.73
CA GLY A 89 0.19 -6.67 8.00
C GLY A 89 -0.62 -5.37 8.06
N GLU A 90 -0.14 -4.39 8.82
CA GLU A 90 -0.79 -3.09 8.97
C GLU A 90 -0.89 -2.36 7.61
N TRP A 91 0.18 -2.36 6.84
CA TRP A 91 0.20 -1.74 5.51
C TRP A 91 -0.78 -2.40 4.53
N LEU A 92 -0.82 -3.75 4.49
CA LEU A 92 -1.77 -4.47 3.64
C LEU A 92 -3.22 -4.23 4.05
N ASP A 93 -3.51 -4.07 5.35
CA ASP A 93 -4.84 -3.70 5.83
C ASP A 93 -5.21 -2.27 5.41
N HIS A 94 -4.29 -1.29 5.55
CA HIS A 94 -4.49 0.08 5.07
C HIS A 94 -4.76 0.11 3.56
N LEU A 95 -3.97 -0.68 2.81
CA LEU A 95 -4.10 -0.79 1.36
C LEU A 95 -5.46 -1.40 0.97
N ALA A 96 -5.86 -2.51 1.60
CA ALA A 96 -7.16 -3.15 1.34
C ALA A 96 -8.33 -2.20 1.65
N ASP A 97 -8.24 -1.47 2.76
CA ASP A 97 -9.22 -0.45 3.12
C ASP A 97 -9.29 0.68 2.08
N ALA A 98 -8.12 1.19 1.62
CA ALA A 98 -8.07 2.25 0.61
C ALA A 98 -8.66 1.79 -0.73
N LEU A 99 -8.36 0.56 -1.14
CA LEU A 99 -8.83 -0.03 -2.39
C LEU A 99 -10.35 -0.26 -2.42
N GLY A 100 -10.97 -0.48 -1.27
CA GLY A 100 -12.42 -0.67 -1.18
C GLY A 100 -12.97 -1.84 -2.01
N GLY A 101 -12.19 -2.93 -2.11
CA GLY A 101 -12.52 -4.13 -2.89
C GLY A 101 -12.07 -4.09 -4.36
N ARG A 102 -11.45 -3.01 -4.82
CA ARG A 102 -10.74 -2.96 -6.12
C ARG A 102 -9.36 -3.60 -5.98
N THR A 103 -8.75 -3.95 -7.11
CA THR A 103 -7.36 -4.44 -7.17
C THR A 103 -6.45 -3.40 -7.80
N PRO A 104 -5.21 -3.22 -7.31
CA PRO A 104 -4.24 -2.31 -7.92
C PRO A 104 -3.70 -2.90 -9.22
N ASP A 105 -3.46 -2.03 -10.21
CA ASP A 105 -2.83 -2.39 -11.48
C ASP A 105 -1.30 -2.26 -11.39
N TYR A 106 -0.81 -1.30 -10.61
CA TYR A 106 0.60 -0.96 -10.57
C TYR A 106 1.13 -0.81 -9.14
N LEU A 107 2.37 -1.27 -8.93
CA LEU A 107 3.22 -0.87 -7.82
C LEU A 107 4.38 -0.05 -8.39
N VAL A 108 4.40 1.23 -8.11
CA VAL A 108 5.51 2.12 -8.46
C VAL A 108 6.53 2.08 -7.33
N VAL A 109 7.75 1.62 -7.63
CA VAL A 109 8.85 1.57 -6.66
C VAL A 109 9.86 2.64 -7.03
N GLN A 110 9.97 3.65 -6.19
CA GLN A 110 10.82 4.80 -6.43
C GLN A 110 12.22 4.61 -5.88
N HIS A 111 12.33 3.79 -4.81
CA HIS A 111 13.57 3.55 -4.10
C HIS A 111 13.65 2.11 -3.59
N MET A 112 14.86 1.57 -3.51
CA MET A 112 15.11 0.16 -3.13
C MET A 112 15.59 0.00 -1.69
N GLU A 113 15.62 1.06 -0.89
CA GLU A 113 15.86 0.96 0.53
C GLU A 113 14.72 0.15 1.21
N PRO A 114 15.01 -0.65 2.25
CA PRO A 114 14.03 -1.58 2.81
C PRO A 114 12.70 -0.94 3.24
N ASP A 115 12.72 0.29 3.72
CA ASP A 115 11.53 1.03 4.12
C ASP A 115 10.61 1.44 2.94
N HIS A 116 11.11 1.34 1.71
CA HIS A 116 10.34 1.53 0.47
C HIS A 116 10.07 0.20 -0.25
N SER A 117 10.91 -0.81 -0.08
CA SER A 117 10.96 -1.98 -0.97
C SER A 117 10.68 -3.32 -0.31
N ALA A 118 10.73 -3.43 1.03
CA ALA A 118 10.68 -4.72 1.71
C ALA A 118 9.39 -5.52 1.44
N ASN A 119 8.30 -4.87 1.11
CA ASN A 119 7.01 -5.52 0.86
C ASN A 119 6.67 -5.72 -0.62
N ILE A 120 7.59 -5.47 -1.56
CA ILE A 120 7.34 -5.68 -3.00
C ILE A 120 6.87 -7.11 -3.28
N VAL A 121 7.57 -8.12 -2.74
CA VAL A 121 7.20 -9.54 -2.97
C VAL A 121 5.86 -9.87 -2.33
N ASN A 122 5.58 -9.37 -1.13
CA ASN A 122 4.30 -9.56 -0.45
C ASN A 122 3.14 -8.96 -1.25
N PHE A 123 3.33 -7.73 -1.76
CA PHE A 123 2.36 -7.07 -2.63
C PHE A 123 2.09 -7.88 -3.91
N MET A 124 3.14 -8.31 -4.61
CA MET A 124 3.03 -9.05 -5.86
C MET A 124 2.42 -10.45 -5.70
N ASN A 125 2.51 -11.04 -4.50
CA ASN A 125 1.83 -12.29 -4.16
C ASN A 125 0.35 -12.04 -3.81
N THR A 126 0.03 -10.93 -3.16
CA THR A 126 -1.34 -10.54 -2.80
C THR A 126 -2.14 -10.11 -4.03
N TYR A 127 -1.49 -9.43 -4.96
CA TYR A 127 -2.08 -8.90 -6.21
C TYR A 127 -1.37 -9.47 -7.43
N PRO A 128 -1.69 -10.72 -7.83
CA PRO A 128 -0.94 -11.44 -8.86
C PRO A 128 -1.03 -10.83 -10.26
N ASP A 129 -2.04 -9.99 -10.54
CA ASP A 129 -2.21 -9.32 -11.82
C ASP A 129 -1.52 -7.94 -11.87
N ALA A 130 -1.02 -7.45 -10.73
CA ALA A 130 -0.33 -6.18 -10.67
C ALA A 130 1.04 -6.22 -11.35
N VAL A 131 1.49 -5.06 -11.83
CA VAL A 131 2.76 -4.87 -12.52
C VAL A 131 3.64 -3.91 -11.72
N VAL A 132 4.91 -4.25 -11.54
CA VAL A 132 5.89 -3.35 -10.92
C VAL A 132 6.39 -2.33 -11.93
N VAL A 133 6.45 -1.08 -11.54
CA VAL A 133 6.96 0.04 -12.33
C VAL A 133 8.16 0.65 -11.62
N SER A 134 9.33 0.65 -12.24
CA SER A 134 10.54 1.22 -11.64
C SER A 134 11.65 1.44 -12.68
N SER A 135 12.82 1.91 -12.23
CA SER A 135 14.00 2.04 -13.08
C SER A 135 14.63 0.69 -13.41
N ASP A 136 15.37 0.61 -14.53
CA ASP A 136 16.14 -0.59 -14.88
C ASP A 136 17.13 -1.02 -13.78
N LYS A 137 17.74 -0.05 -13.09
CA LYS A 137 18.64 -0.34 -11.96
C LYS A 137 17.90 -0.95 -10.78
N ALA A 138 16.69 -0.46 -10.46
CA ALA A 138 15.88 -1.01 -9.39
C ALA A 138 15.50 -2.48 -9.67
N PHE A 139 15.13 -2.83 -10.90
CA PHE A 139 14.85 -4.23 -11.26
C PHE A 139 16.08 -5.13 -11.11
N ARG A 140 17.26 -4.66 -11.43
CA ARG A 140 18.52 -5.41 -11.14
C ARG A 140 18.74 -5.60 -9.65
N MET A 141 18.42 -4.59 -8.83
CA MET A 141 18.49 -4.70 -7.38
C MET A 141 17.43 -5.65 -6.83
N MET A 142 16.19 -5.61 -7.33
CA MET A 142 15.14 -6.59 -6.99
C MET A 142 15.60 -8.03 -7.30
N LYS A 143 16.25 -8.24 -8.45
CA LYS A 143 16.83 -9.54 -8.80
C LYS A 143 17.85 -10.02 -7.78
N ASN A 144 18.71 -9.12 -7.29
CA ASN A 144 19.73 -9.44 -6.30
C ASN A 144 19.14 -9.65 -4.89
N PHE A 145 18.17 -8.83 -4.47
CA PHE A 145 17.61 -8.86 -3.12
C PHE A 145 16.56 -9.95 -2.94
N PHE A 146 15.72 -10.16 -3.95
CA PHE A 146 14.55 -11.03 -3.88
C PHE A 146 14.66 -12.27 -4.78
N GLY A 147 15.71 -12.37 -5.61
CA GLY A 147 15.87 -13.46 -6.58
C GLY A 147 14.94 -13.36 -7.80
N THR A 148 14.16 -12.30 -7.91
CA THR A 148 13.22 -12.05 -9.01
C THR A 148 13.25 -10.58 -9.45
N ASP A 149 13.02 -10.37 -10.74
CA ASP A 149 12.75 -9.06 -11.35
C ASP A 149 11.30 -8.98 -11.87
N PHE A 150 10.47 -9.95 -11.47
CA PHE A 150 9.06 -10.12 -11.85
C PHE A 150 8.78 -10.40 -13.34
N GLY A 151 9.82 -10.53 -14.17
CA GLY A 151 9.69 -10.99 -15.57
C GLY A 151 8.76 -10.11 -16.41
N GLU A 152 7.68 -10.70 -16.94
CA GLU A 152 6.71 -9.97 -17.77
C GLU A 152 5.83 -8.97 -16.97
N ARG A 153 5.83 -9.07 -15.63
CA ARG A 153 5.10 -8.15 -14.75
C ARG A 153 5.97 -6.97 -14.31
N GLN A 154 6.70 -6.37 -15.26
CA GLN A 154 7.52 -5.19 -15.03
C GLN A 154 7.34 -4.14 -16.14
N ILE A 155 7.38 -2.87 -15.77
CA ILE A 155 7.48 -1.73 -16.66
C ILE A 155 8.72 -0.95 -16.27
N VAL A 156 9.69 -0.91 -17.17
CA VAL A 156 10.89 -0.10 -16.96
C VAL A 156 10.62 1.34 -17.39
N VAL A 157 10.87 2.27 -16.47
CA VAL A 157 10.72 3.70 -16.71
C VAL A 157 12.06 4.42 -16.57
N GLY A 158 12.17 5.56 -17.21
CA GLY A 158 13.33 6.45 -17.17
C GLY A 158 12.91 7.89 -17.25
N GLU A 159 13.88 8.77 -17.54
CA GLU A 159 13.67 10.21 -17.62
C GLU A 159 12.51 10.58 -18.57
N ASN A 160 11.52 11.32 -18.06
CA ASN A 160 10.32 11.77 -18.78
C ASN A 160 9.41 10.64 -19.29
N SER A 161 9.59 9.40 -18.84
CA SER A 161 8.62 8.32 -19.11
C SER A 161 7.27 8.69 -18.48
N LYS A 162 6.17 8.22 -19.10
CA LYS A 162 4.81 8.49 -18.61
C LYS A 162 4.01 7.21 -18.46
N LEU A 163 3.16 7.17 -17.42
CA LEU A 163 2.18 6.12 -17.17
C LEU A 163 0.82 6.76 -16.96
N THR A 164 -0.13 6.47 -17.82
CA THR A 164 -1.50 6.99 -17.71
C THR A 164 -2.37 6.00 -16.93
N LEU A 165 -3.06 6.50 -15.91
CA LEU A 165 -3.97 5.71 -15.07
C LEU A 165 -5.44 5.85 -15.49
N GLY A 166 -5.74 6.83 -16.31
CA GLY A 166 -7.06 7.28 -16.76
C GLY A 166 -7.04 8.81 -16.80
N ARG A 167 -7.52 9.46 -15.75
CA ARG A 167 -7.42 10.91 -15.58
C ARG A 167 -6.00 11.33 -15.20
N HIS A 168 -5.37 10.62 -14.28
CA HIS A 168 -4.01 10.88 -13.81
C HIS A 168 -2.97 10.40 -14.82
N THR A 169 -1.89 11.17 -14.97
CA THR A 169 -0.70 10.77 -15.72
C THR A 169 0.53 10.99 -14.86
N LEU A 170 1.22 9.90 -14.57
CA LEU A 170 2.45 9.89 -13.80
C LEU A 170 3.63 10.13 -14.74
N THR A 171 4.43 11.15 -14.46
CA THR A 171 5.68 11.43 -15.15
C THR A 171 6.85 11.07 -14.25
N PHE A 172 7.75 10.24 -14.74
CA PHE A 172 8.91 9.76 -14.00
C PHE A 172 10.13 10.61 -14.31
N LEU A 173 10.86 10.98 -13.27
CA LEU A 173 12.13 11.72 -13.35
C LEU A 173 13.20 10.89 -12.66
N THR A 174 14.37 10.82 -13.26
CA THR A 174 15.49 10.09 -12.66
C THR A 174 16.24 10.97 -11.66
N ALA A 175 16.51 10.42 -10.47
CA ALA A 175 17.24 11.10 -9.41
C ALA A 175 18.46 10.26 -8.93
N PRO A 176 19.37 9.86 -9.85
CA PRO A 176 20.45 8.94 -9.51
C PRO A 176 21.37 9.54 -8.44
N MET A 177 21.72 8.71 -7.44
CA MET A 177 22.53 9.09 -6.28
C MET A 177 21.87 10.10 -5.33
N VAL A 178 20.54 10.18 -5.36
CA VAL A 178 19.74 10.92 -4.38
C VAL A 178 18.79 9.92 -3.65
N HIS A 179 19.28 9.10 -2.64
CA HIS A 179 20.70 8.97 -2.32
C HIS A 179 21.32 7.69 -2.90
N TRP A 180 20.55 6.79 -3.51
CA TRP A 180 20.99 5.56 -4.17
C TRP A 180 20.93 5.70 -5.70
N PRO A 181 21.62 4.79 -6.45
CA PRO A 181 21.81 4.98 -7.90
C PRO A 181 20.57 4.74 -8.76
N GLU A 182 19.54 4.07 -8.22
CA GLU A 182 18.32 3.66 -8.93
C GLU A 182 17.15 4.62 -8.75
N VAL A 183 17.25 5.60 -7.84
CA VAL A 183 16.15 6.46 -7.41
C VAL A 183 15.48 7.16 -8.59
N ILE A 184 14.17 7.13 -8.58
CA ILE A 184 13.28 7.94 -9.39
C ILE A 184 12.35 8.72 -8.49
N VAL A 185 11.81 9.82 -8.99
CA VAL A 185 10.68 10.53 -8.38
C VAL A 185 9.55 10.59 -9.39
N THR A 186 8.32 10.63 -8.89
CA THR A 186 7.13 10.56 -9.74
C THR A 186 6.26 11.80 -9.53
N TYR A 187 5.95 12.49 -10.63
CA TYR A 187 5.05 13.63 -10.62
C TYR A 187 3.68 13.27 -11.20
N ASP A 188 2.64 13.51 -10.41
CA ASP A 188 1.26 13.44 -10.86
C ASP A 188 0.81 14.82 -11.37
N ASP A 189 0.30 14.87 -12.60
CA ASP A 189 -0.01 16.12 -13.29
C ASP A 189 -1.40 16.68 -12.94
N VAL A 190 -2.32 15.87 -12.42
CA VAL A 190 -3.69 16.29 -12.07
C VAL A 190 -3.70 17.00 -10.73
N ASP A 191 -3.23 16.32 -9.69
CA ASP A 191 -3.25 16.85 -8.32
C ASP A 191 -1.95 17.61 -7.99
N ARG A 192 -0.99 17.62 -8.91
CA ARG A 192 0.31 18.31 -8.79
C ARG A 192 1.11 17.84 -7.59
N VAL A 193 1.08 16.53 -7.35
CA VAL A 193 1.81 15.88 -6.27
C VAL A 193 3.13 15.32 -6.82
N LEU A 194 4.21 15.52 -6.08
CA LEU A 194 5.49 14.88 -6.31
C LEU A 194 5.72 13.85 -5.20
N PHE A 195 5.91 12.60 -5.60
CA PHE A 195 6.26 11.51 -4.73
C PHE A 195 7.76 11.26 -4.76
#